data_7111e3eea63abdfa077a8127b5b9901d
#
_entry.id   7111e3eea63abdfa077a8127b5b9901d
#
_cell.length_a   1.000
_cell.length_b   1.000
_cell.length_c   1.000
_cell.angle_alpha   90.00
_cell.angle_beta   90.00
_cell.angle_gamma   90.00
#
_symmetry.space_group_name_H-M   'P 1'
#
loop_
_entity.id
_entity.type
_entity.pdbx_description
1 polymer ?
#
loop_
_entity_poly.entity_id
_entity_poly.type
_entity_poly.pdbx_seq_one_letter_code
_entity_poly.pdbx_strand_id
1 'polypeptide(L)'
;MSSSFSSSCFDVEVTEKVAHIRLNRPDDLNSMVREFWTELPEIVRGLDAQGDVRAIVVSSTGRHFCAGMDLGVFTSGDTAITPGDSHEMGRVRARLRQTALMLQESFTAFERVRMPVLVAIQGGCIGGAVDM
;
A
#
# COMPACT_ATOMS: atom_id res chain seq x y z
N MET A 1 10.54 -6.24 21.96
CA MET A 1 9.10 -5.97 22.00
C MET A 1 8.56 -6.08 20.58
N SER A 2 7.61 -6.95 20.37
CA SER A 2 6.93 -7.07 19.08
C SER A 2 5.96 -5.89 18.95
N SER A 3 6.26 -4.94 18.09
CA SER A 3 5.31 -3.88 17.75
C SER A 3 4.29 -4.50 16.79
N SER A 4 3.09 -4.79 17.28
CA SER A 4 2.00 -5.21 16.41
C SER A 4 1.28 -3.97 15.89
N PHE A 5 1.36 -3.74 14.59
CA PHE A 5 0.49 -2.78 13.93
C PHE A 5 -0.87 -3.44 13.69
N SER A 6 -1.95 -2.78 14.10
CA SER A 6 -3.30 -3.23 13.75
C SER A 6 -3.57 -2.85 12.30
N SER A 7 -3.63 -3.83 11.42
CA SER A 7 -3.85 -3.65 10.00
C SER A 7 -4.82 -4.70 9.48
N SER A 8 -5.63 -4.31 8.50
CA SER A 8 -6.58 -5.22 7.82
C SER A 8 -5.96 -5.90 6.60
N CYS A 9 -4.91 -5.31 6.03
CA CYS A 9 -4.27 -5.79 4.80
C CYS A 9 -2.92 -6.44 5.04
N PHE A 10 -2.27 -6.17 6.18
CA PHE A 10 -0.88 -6.56 6.41
C PHE A 10 -0.69 -7.22 7.77
N ASP A 11 0.16 -8.24 7.79
CA ASP A 11 0.82 -8.71 9.01
C ASP A 11 2.21 -8.08 9.07
N VAL A 12 2.55 -7.51 10.21
CA VAL A 12 3.86 -6.86 10.42
C VAL A 12 4.54 -7.47 11.63
N GLU A 13 5.73 -7.99 11.41
CA GLU A 13 6.58 -8.59 12.44
C GLU A 13 7.99 -8.00 12.36
N VAL A 14 8.59 -7.72 13.50
CA VAL A 14 10.00 -7.29 13.58
C VAL A 14 10.77 -8.31 14.37
N THR A 15 11.73 -8.98 13.71
CA THR A 15 12.60 -9.99 14.30
C THR A 15 14.04 -9.70 13.90
N GLU A 16 14.95 -9.70 14.88
CA GLU A 16 16.39 -9.46 14.65
C GLU A 16 16.67 -8.18 13.82
N LYS A 17 15.90 -7.13 14.05
CA LYS A 17 15.99 -5.84 13.36
C LYS A 17 15.56 -5.87 11.88
N VAL A 18 14.92 -6.94 11.44
CA VAL A 18 14.27 -7.05 10.14
C VAL A 18 12.77 -6.91 10.31
N ALA A 19 12.18 -5.94 9.66
CA ALA A 19 10.73 -5.80 9.60
C ALA A 19 10.20 -6.61 8.41
N HIS A 20 9.28 -7.50 8.67
CA HIS A 20 8.58 -8.27 7.65
C HIS A 20 7.15 -7.74 7.51
N ILE A 21 6.85 -7.13 6.38
CA ILE A 21 5.51 -6.69 6.00
C ILE A 21 4.94 -7.73 5.04
N ARG A 22 3.88 -8.40 5.44
CA ARG A 22 3.27 -9.47 4.65
C ARG A 22 1.85 -9.08 4.26
N LEU A 23 1.54 -9.04 2.96
CA LEU A 23 0.17 -8.88 2.47
C LEU A 23 -0.63 -10.12 2.88
N ASN A 24 -1.77 -9.91 3.53
CA ASN A 24 -2.53 -10.99 4.17
C ASN A 24 -4.03 -10.98 3.81
N ARG A 25 -4.31 -10.91 2.51
CA ARG A 25 -5.64 -11.08 1.95
C ARG A 25 -5.60 -12.10 0.79
N PRO A 26 -5.17 -13.35 1.05
CA PRO A 26 -4.93 -14.34 -0.01
C PRO A 26 -6.20 -14.72 -0.78
N ASP A 27 -7.36 -14.73 -0.12
CA ASP A 27 -8.65 -15.08 -0.73
C ASP A 27 -9.12 -14.03 -1.75
N ASP A 28 -8.66 -12.79 -1.60
CA ASP A 28 -8.90 -11.67 -2.52
C ASP A 28 -7.67 -11.37 -3.39
N LEU A 29 -6.77 -12.33 -3.55
CA LEU A 29 -5.53 -12.23 -4.34
C LEU A 29 -4.64 -11.06 -3.90
N ASN A 30 -4.70 -10.67 -2.65
CA ASN A 30 -3.98 -9.53 -2.08
C ASN A 30 -4.25 -8.22 -2.84
N SER A 31 -5.45 -8.03 -3.40
CA SER A 31 -5.81 -6.82 -4.12
C SER A 31 -5.72 -5.58 -3.24
N MET A 32 -5.30 -4.48 -3.85
CA MET A 32 -5.07 -3.21 -3.17
C MET A 32 -6.39 -2.47 -2.98
N VAL A 33 -7.03 -2.72 -1.84
CA VAL A 33 -8.25 -2.03 -1.40
C VAL A 33 -7.91 -0.67 -0.77
N ARG A 34 -8.92 0.10 -0.39
CA ARG A 34 -8.74 1.43 0.19
C ARG A 34 -7.80 1.43 1.41
N GLU A 35 -7.96 0.44 2.28
CA GLU A 35 -7.16 0.27 3.49
C GLU A 35 -5.68 0.05 3.19
N PHE A 36 -5.38 -0.66 2.11
CA PHE A 36 -4.00 -0.86 1.64
C PHE A 36 -3.26 0.48 1.48
N TRP A 37 -3.91 1.44 0.81
CA TRP A 37 -3.31 2.73 0.47
C TRP A 37 -3.12 3.66 1.66
N THR A 38 -3.88 3.46 2.72
CA THR A 38 -3.75 4.24 3.95
C THR A 38 -2.82 3.58 4.96
N GLU A 39 -2.91 2.26 5.12
CA GLU A 39 -2.13 1.50 6.11
C GLU A 39 -0.65 1.37 5.74
N LEU A 40 -0.34 1.09 4.46
CA LEU A 40 1.04 0.84 4.03
C LEU A 40 2.00 2.00 4.34
N PRO A 41 1.71 3.26 3.96
CA PRO A 41 2.62 4.36 4.27
C PRO A 41 2.74 4.63 5.77
N GLU A 42 1.71 4.40 6.56
CA GLU A 42 1.76 4.53 8.03
C GLU A 42 2.67 3.47 8.65
N ILE A 43 2.56 2.21 8.22
CA ILE A 43 3.42 1.11 8.65
C ILE A 43 4.89 1.42 8.33
N VAL A 44 5.17 1.79 7.09
CA VAL A 44 6.53 2.05 6.60
C VAL A 44 7.18 3.21 7.36
N ARG A 45 6.44 4.32 7.54
CA ARG A 45 6.92 5.47 8.33
C ARG A 45 7.12 5.13 9.81
N GLY A 46 6.21 4.33 10.38
CA GLY A 46 6.31 3.88 11.75
C GLY A 46 7.56 3.03 11.99
N LEU A 47 7.88 2.13 11.07
CA LEU A 47 9.11 1.31 11.12
C LEU A 47 10.37 2.18 11.01
N ASP A 48 10.37 3.16 10.12
CA ASP A 48 11.49 4.09 9.99
C ASP A 48 11.69 4.95 11.25
N ALA A 49 10.59 5.42 11.85
CA ALA A 49 10.63 6.25 13.06
C ALA A 49 11.15 5.52 14.29
N GLN A 50 11.00 4.19 14.38
CA GLN A 50 11.50 3.38 15.48
C GLN A 50 13.04 3.37 15.56
N GLY A 51 13.72 3.52 14.44
CA GLY A 51 15.17 3.71 14.36
C GLY A 51 16.03 2.47 14.57
N ASP A 52 15.47 1.34 14.93
CA ASP A 52 16.19 0.07 15.19
C ASP A 52 16.05 -0.96 14.07
N VAL A 53 15.12 -0.76 13.15
CA VAL A 53 14.96 -1.61 11.95
C VAL A 53 16.10 -1.36 10.96
N ARG A 54 16.68 -2.45 10.46
CA ARG A 54 17.84 -2.44 9.55
C ARG A 54 17.51 -2.83 8.12
N ALA A 55 16.40 -3.53 7.92
CA ALA A 55 15.88 -3.91 6.61
C ALA A 55 14.37 -4.11 6.69
N ILE A 56 13.69 -3.86 5.58
CA ILE A 56 12.27 -4.20 5.40
C ILE A 56 12.19 -5.29 4.34
N VAL A 57 11.43 -6.34 4.62
CA VAL A 57 11.07 -7.39 3.67
C VAL A 57 9.58 -7.34 3.42
N VAL A 58 9.18 -7.19 2.18
CA VAL A 58 7.79 -7.24 1.75
C VAL A 58 7.51 -8.58 1.08
N SER A 59 6.50 -9.29 1.52
CA SER A 59 6.06 -10.54 0.91
C SER A 59 4.53 -10.61 0.92
N SER A 60 3.97 -11.69 0.45
CA SER A 60 2.54 -11.92 0.51
C SER A 60 2.18 -13.37 0.85
N THR A 61 0.92 -13.57 1.19
CA THR A 61 0.33 -14.90 1.41
C THR A 61 -0.42 -15.36 0.18
N GLY A 62 -0.63 -16.68 0.06
CA GLY A 62 -1.41 -17.26 -1.00
C GLY A 62 -0.62 -17.51 -2.29
N ARG A 63 -1.36 -17.75 -3.37
CA ARG A 63 -0.81 -18.16 -4.65
C ARG A 63 -0.10 -17.05 -5.42
N HIS A 64 -0.60 -15.82 -5.31
CA HIS A 64 -0.11 -14.66 -6.05
C HIS A 64 0.38 -13.58 -5.10
N PHE A 65 1.39 -12.84 -5.52
CA PHE A 65 1.92 -11.73 -4.73
C PHE A 65 0.84 -10.67 -4.53
N CYS A 66 0.33 -10.09 -5.62
CA CYS A 66 -0.74 -9.11 -5.56
C CYS A 66 -1.38 -8.93 -6.94
N ALA A 67 -2.70 -8.91 -6.99
CA ALA A 67 -3.46 -8.74 -8.23
C ALA A 67 -3.60 -7.27 -8.70
N GLY A 68 -3.02 -6.33 -7.95
CA GLY A 68 -3.11 -4.91 -8.27
C GLY A 68 -4.29 -4.23 -7.58
N MET A 69 -4.65 -3.05 -8.08
CA MET A 69 -5.70 -2.22 -7.49
C MET A 69 -7.07 -2.89 -7.57
N ASP A 70 -7.77 -2.91 -6.44
CA ASP A 70 -9.16 -3.37 -6.41
C ASP A 70 -10.07 -2.37 -7.15
N LEU A 71 -10.91 -2.92 -8.03
CA LEU A 71 -11.81 -2.09 -8.85
C LEU A 71 -12.83 -1.31 -8.02
N GLY A 72 -13.16 -1.80 -6.83
CA GLY A 72 -14.04 -1.11 -5.87
C GLY A 72 -13.50 0.25 -5.42
N VAL A 73 -12.18 0.45 -5.45
CA VAL A 73 -11.56 1.74 -5.11
C VAL A 73 -12.04 2.86 -6.04
N PHE A 74 -12.29 2.54 -7.30
CA PHE A 74 -12.76 3.52 -8.29
C PHE A 74 -14.27 3.77 -8.26
N THR A 75 -15.04 2.84 -7.70
CA THR A 75 -16.51 2.90 -7.70
C THR A 75 -17.10 3.41 -6.41
N SER A 76 -16.32 3.49 -5.34
CA SER A 76 -16.78 3.90 -4.02
C SER A 76 -16.57 5.40 -3.77
N GLY A 77 -17.64 6.17 -3.78
CA GLY A 77 -17.80 7.48 -3.18
C GLY A 77 -16.84 8.58 -3.66
N ASP A 78 -15.90 8.98 -2.81
CA ASP A 78 -15.04 10.16 -3.00
C ASP A 78 -14.02 10.07 -4.15
N THR A 79 -13.77 8.87 -4.67
CA THR A 79 -12.87 8.63 -5.81
C THR A 79 -13.62 8.39 -7.11
N ALA A 80 -14.95 8.30 -7.09
CA ALA A 80 -15.76 8.12 -8.28
C ALA A 80 -15.59 9.35 -9.19
N ILE A 81 -14.98 9.15 -10.35
CA ILE A 81 -14.96 10.13 -11.43
C ILE A 81 -16.35 10.10 -12.08
N THR A 82 -17.32 10.69 -11.41
CA THR A 82 -18.61 10.96 -12.05
C THR A 82 -18.44 12.18 -12.94
N PRO A 83 -18.81 12.12 -14.23
CA PRO A 83 -18.92 13.30 -15.05
C PRO A 83 -20.03 14.19 -14.47
N GLY A 84 -19.65 15.09 -13.59
CA GLY A 84 -20.55 16.12 -13.09
C GLY A 84 -20.54 17.32 -14.01
N ASP A 85 -21.49 18.22 -13.82
CA ASP A 85 -21.70 19.44 -14.57
C ASP A 85 -20.40 20.16 -14.95
N SER A 86 -20.34 20.64 -16.19
CA SER A 86 -19.17 21.26 -16.82
C SER A 86 -18.57 22.46 -16.06
N HIS A 87 -19.30 23.03 -15.10
CA HIS A 87 -18.85 24.16 -14.28
C HIS A 87 -17.90 23.76 -13.12
N GLU A 88 -17.78 22.46 -12.80
CA GLU A 88 -16.96 21.99 -11.68
C GLU A 88 -15.71 21.20 -12.10
N MET A 89 -15.38 21.15 -13.38
CA MET A 89 -14.24 20.37 -13.91
C MET A 89 -12.91 20.70 -13.24
N GLY A 90 -12.71 21.94 -12.84
CA GLY A 90 -11.49 22.35 -12.11
C GLY A 90 -11.35 21.65 -10.77
N ARG A 91 -12.43 21.53 -10.00
CA ARG A 91 -12.45 20.84 -8.72
C ARG A 91 -12.28 19.33 -8.89
N VAL A 92 -12.92 18.74 -9.89
CA VAL A 92 -12.79 17.31 -10.21
C VAL A 92 -11.32 16.98 -10.52
N ARG A 93 -10.68 17.77 -11.37
CA ARG A 93 -9.26 17.58 -11.71
C ARG A 93 -8.32 17.76 -10.52
N ALA A 94 -8.60 18.75 -9.66
CA ALA A 94 -7.82 18.96 -8.44
C ALA A 94 -7.94 17.79 -7.47
N ARG A 95 -9.14 17.25 -7.28
CA ARG A 95 -9.38 16.04 -6.44
C ARG A 95 -8.69 14.81 -7.02
N LEU A 96 -8.81 14.59 -8.33
CA LEU A 96 -8.14 13.48 -9.00
C LEU A 96 -6.62 13.54 -8.80
N ARG A 97 -6.02 14.73 -8.99
CA ARG A 97 -4.59 14.93 -8.73
C ARG A 97 -4.23 14.61 -7.28
N GLN A 98 -5.01 15.09 -6.34
CA GLN A 98 -4.76 14.84 -4.92
C GLN A 98 -4.88 13.36 -4.55
N THR A 99 -5.87 12.67 -5.10
CA THR A 99 -6.03 11.22 -4.94
C THR A 99 -4.83 10.48 -5.51
N ALA A 100 -4.39 10.82 -6.72
CA ALA A 100 -3.22 10.20 -7.33
C ALA A 100 -1.95 10.37 -6.48
N LEU A 101 -1.71 11.57 -5.93
CA LEU A 101 -0.57 11.83 -5.05
C LEU A 101 -0.65 11.03 -3.75
N MET A 102 -1.85 10.86 -3.19
CA MET A 102 -2.06 10.04 -2.00
C MET A 102 -1.76 8.56 -2.29
N LEU A 103 -2.20 8.03 -3.42
CA LEU A 103 -1.92 6.64 -3.80
C LEU A 103 -0.42 6.43 -4.03
N GLN A 104 0.25 7.36 -4.71
CA GLN A 104 1.69 7.32 -4.95
C GLN A 104 2.51 7.35 -3.65
N GLU A 105 2.00 8.00 -2.61
CA GLU A 105 2.69 8.08 -1.32
C GLU A 105 2.95 6.71 -0.69
N SER A 106 2.12 5.71 -0.98
CA SER A 106 2.31 4.33 -0.52
C SER A 106 3.64 3.75 -1.01
N PHE A 107 4.04 4.04 -2.23
CA PHE A 107 5.30 3.59 -2.83
C PHE A 107 6.46 4.54 -2.51
N THR A 108 6.20 5.85 -2.55
CA THR A 108 7.20 6.86 -2.19
C THR A 108 7.68 6.71 -0.74
N ALA A 109 6.84 6.18 0.15
CA ALA A 109 7.24 5.89 1.53
C ALA A 109 8.41 4.89 1.58
N PHE A 110 8.42 3.86 0.73
CA PHE A 110 9.53 2.91 0.62
C PHE A 110 10.83 3.57 0.13
N GLU A 111 10.73 4.50 -0.81
CA GLU A 111 11.89 5.23 -1.32
C GLU A 111 12.55 6.13 -0.25
N ARG A 112 11.75 6.64 0.68
CA ARG A 112 12.23 7.59 1.71
C ARG A 112 12.83 6.95 2.95
N VAL A 113 12.62 5.66 3.20
CA VAL A 113 13.16 5.00 4.38
C VAL A 113 14.67 4.85 4.31
N ARG A 114 15.31 4.83 5.48
CA ARG A 114 16.78 4.77 5.61
C ARG A 114 17.38 3.39 5.41
N MET A 115 16.55 2.34 5.43
CA MET A 115 16.99 0.97 5.31
C MET A 115 16.63 0.39 3.94
N PRO A 116 17.34 -0.65 3.48
CA PRO A 116 16.97 -1.35 2.25
C PRO A 116 15.60 -2.02 2.38
N VAL A 117 14.86 -2.00 1.27
CA VAL A 117 13.58 -2.69 1.11
C VAL A 117 13.76 -3.80 0.08
N LEU A 118 13.43 -5.01 0.47
CA LEU A 118 13.46 -6.20 -0.38
C LEU A 118 12.05 -6.71 -0.58
N VAL A 119 11.73 -7.13 -1.78
CA VAL A 119 10.41 -7.67 -2.11
C VAL A 119 10.55 -9.12 -2.58
N ALA A 120 9.85 -10.03 -1.91
CA ALA A 120 9.79 -11.45 -2.28
C ALA A 120 8.47 -11.72 -3.02
N ILE A 121 8.56 -11.99 -4.31
CA ILE A 121 7.42 -12.12 -5.21
C ILE A 121 7.22 -13.60 -5.59
N GLN A 122 5.99 -14.10 -5.43
CA GLN A 122 5.55 -15.38 -5.98
C GLN A 122 4.31 -15.17 -6.86
N GLY A 123 4.17 -15.98 -7.92
CA GLY A 123 3.01 -15.96 -8.81
C GLY A 123 2.81 -14.60 -9.49
N GLY A 124 1.56 -14.16 -9.60
CA GLY A 124 1.22 -12.90 -10.27
C GLY A 124 1.58 -11.68 -9.44
N CYS A 125 2.18 -10.70 -10.12
CA CYS A 125 2.46 -9.37 -9.61
C CYS A 125 1.99 -8.37 -10.67
N ILE A 126 0.84 -7.72 -10.45
CA ILE A 126 0.08 -7.05 -11.51
C ILE A 126 -0.26 -5.61 -11.09
N GLY A 127 -0.21 -4.71 -12.08
CA GLY A 127 -0.61 -3.31 -11.89
C GLY A 127 0.24 -2.60 -10.84
N GLY A 128 -0.39 -1.91 -9.89
CA GLY A 128 0.30 -1.19 -8.81
C GLY A 128 1.22 -2.06 -7.94
N ALA A 129 1.06 -3.39 -7.97
CA ALA A 129 1.97 -4.28 -7.27
C ALA A 129 3.41 -4.26 -7.83
N VAL A 130 3.54 -3.89 -9.11
CA VAL A 130 4.86 -3.76 -9.77
C VAL A 130 5.61 -2.52 -9.30
N ASP A 131 4.88 -1.53 -8.79
CA ASP A 131 5.46 -0.27 -8.33
C ASP A 131 6.00 -0.34 -6.89
N MET A 132 5.69 -1.42 -6.18
CA MET A 132 6.26 -1.71 -4.86
C MET A 132 7.71 -2.16 -4.96
#